data_0714dc2af311b70a8d1b48132dca50a4
#
_entry.id   0714dc2af311b70a8d1b48132dca50a4
#
_cell.length_a   1.000
_cell.length_b   1.000
_cell.length_c   1.000
_cell.angle_alpha   90.00
_cell.angle_beta   90.00
_cell.angle_gamma   90.00
#
_symmetry.space_group_name_H-M   'P 1'
#
loop_
_entity.id
_entity.type
_entity.pdbx_description
1 polymer ?
#
loop_
_entity_poly.entity_id
_entity_poly.type
_entity_poly.pdbx_seq_one_letter_code
_entity_poly.pdbx_strand_id
1 'polypeptide(L)'
;MAPCFCLLIRKYIMGENMGEEVKKNESWDARWLTIPEFADAVPLNLFHKEQVQPSVEDIKTAEFQNVHVFVRGHFTLERAQKIFCKVTADDHYKAYLDGAFMGEGPAAAYHTKYYYNVLELGTFAAGEHVLALHLYYQGLVNRVWNSGDLRFAFAAELWDEKGKEIPVSFCFLKTDCYEGETVGYETQFLENFDSSQYPYGWKNAKFDESGWKKPVPAGWADYTLTKQPTEMLSYMEYQLETIKLHAGNEHPLEPIKLYSDAVQPLKPTK
;
A
#
# COMPACT_ATOMS: atom_id res chain seq x y z
N MET A 1 -16.48 -2.63 43.92
CA MET A 1 -16.74 -3.83 43.10
C MET A 1 -16.88 -3.37 41.66
N ALA A 2 -15.80 -3.44 40.95
CA ALA A 2 -15.81 -3.44 39.52
C ALA A 2 -14.67 -4.38 39.07
N PRO A 3 -15.01 -5.44 38.43
CA PRO A 3 -14.19 -5.85 37.30
C PRO A 3 -15.10 -6.43 36.18
N CYS A 4 -15.09 -5.93 35.02
CA CYS A 4 -15.46 -6.69 33.81
C CYS A 4 -15.50 -5.86 32.50
N PHE A 5 -14.64 -4.84 32.36
CA PHE A 5 -14.57 -4.13 31.08
C PHE A 5 -13.33 -4.45 30.27
N CYS A 6 -12.38 -5.16 30.83
CA CYS A 6 -11.10 -5.44 30.15
C CYS A 6 -11.07 -6.74 29.33
N LEU A 7 -12.10 -7.61 29.47
CA LEU A 7 -12.11 -8.91 28.77
C LEU A 7 -12.82 -8.89 27.41
N LEU A 8 -13.65 -7.90 27.14
CA LEU A 8 -14.39 -7.82 25.87
C LEU A 8 -13.57 -7.18 24.74
N ILE A 9 -12.60 -6.33 25.06
CA ILE A 9 -11.74 -5.70 24.06
C ILE A 9 -10.68 -6.68 23.52
N ARG A 10 -10.24 -7.65 24.31
CA ARG A 10 -9.30 -8.69 23.86
C ARG A 10 -9.88 -9.70 22.87
N LYS A 11 -11.19 -9.90 22.84
CA LYS A 11 -11.86 -10.85 21.92
C LYS A 11 -12.06 -10.29 20.50
N TYR A 12 -12.01 -8.99 20.31
CA TYR A 12 -12.18 -8.37 18.99
C TYR A 12 -10.87 -8.16 18.23
N ILE A 13 -9.72 -8.27 18.90
CA ILE A 13 -8.38 -8.05 18.31
C ILE A 13 -7.72 -9.36 17.89
N MET A 14 -8.15 -10.49 18.39
CA MET A 14 -7.63 -11.80 18.00
C MET A 14 -8.66 -12.48 17.11
N GLY A 15 -8.47 -12.38 15.81
CA GLY A 15 -9.24 -13.15 14.83
C GLY A 15 -9.08 -14.66 15.07
N GLU A 16 -9.92 -15.22 15.95
CA GLU A 16 -9.88 -16.64 16.33
C GLU A 16 -10.39 -17.60 15.23
N ASN A 17 -10.62 -17.12 13.97
CA ASN A 17 -11.10 -17.96 12.89
C ASN A 17 -10.50 -17.63 11.52
N MET A 18 -9.23 -17.31 11.43
CA MET A 18 -8.54 -17.58 10.17
C MET A 18 -8.42 -19.10 10.04
N GLY A 19 -8.87 -19.65 8.91
CA GLY A 19 -8.73 -21.07 8.64
C GLY A 19 -7.34 -21.56 9.04
N GLU A 20 -7.23 -22.69 9.71
CA GLU A 20 -5.96 -23.17 10.29
C GLU A 20 -4.81 -23.24 9.27
N GLU A 21 -5.12 -23.39 7.96
CA GLU A 21 -4.12 -23.38 6.88
C GLU A 21 -3.53 -22.00 6.60
N VAL A 22 -4.29 -20.91 6.73
CA VAL A 22 -3.78 -19.54 6.54
C VAL A 22 -2.87 -19.13 7.70
N LYS A 23 -3.07 -19.73 8.90
CA LYS A 23 -2.24 -19.50 10.08
C LYS A 23 -0.92 -20.27 10.07
N LYS A 24 -0.84 -21.39 9.31
CA LYS A 24 0.31 -22.31 9.36
C LYS A 24 1.49 -21.91 8.49
N ASN A 25 1.30 -21.08 7.47
CA ASN A 25 2.38 -20.65 6.60
C ASN A 25 2.90 -19.27 6.99
N GLU A 26 3.96 -19.23 7.79
CA GLU A 26 4.72 -18.00 8.07
C GLU A 26 5.54 -17.51 6.87
N SER A 27 5.76 -18.38 5.87
CA SER A 27 6.39 -18.05 4.59
C SER A 27 5.35 -17.97 3.48
N TRP A 28 5.61 -17.10 2.52
CA TRP A 28 4.77 -16.93 1.35
C TRP A 28 5.65 -16.93 0.10
N ASP A 29 5.41 -17.89 -0.79
CA ASP A 29 6.00 -17.91 -2.13
C ASP A 29 5.11 -17.09 -3.06
N ALA A 30 5.38 -15.79 -3.09
CA ALA A 30 4.54 -14.82 -3.75
C ALA A 30 4.82 -14.75 -5.25
N ARG A 31 3.76 -14.58 -6.04
CA ARG A 31 3.87 -14.24 -7.47
C ARG A 31 4.12 -12.75 -7.60
N TRP A 32 5.37 -12.36 -7.67
CA TRP A 32 5.76 -10.98 -7.79
C TRP A 32 5.48 -10.40 -9.17
N LEU A 33 4.88 -9.23 -9.19
CA LEU A 33 4.55 -8.45 -10.37
C LEU A 33 5.23 -7.08 -10.28
N THR A 34 5.60 -6.55 -11.45
CA THR A 34 6.17 -5.21 -11.58
C THR A 34 5.63 -4.52 -12.82
N ILE A 35 5.98 -3.25 -13.03
CA ILE A 35 5.69 -2.52 -14.27
C ILE A 35 6.84 -2.73 -15.27
N PRO A 36 6.59 -2.62 -16.57
CA PRO A 36 7.60 -2.92 -17.61
C PRO A 36 8.92 -2.16 -17.43
N GLU A 37 8.88 -0.93 -16.95
CA GLU A 37 10.06 -0.08 -16.74
C GLU A 37 11.06 -0.69 -15.75
N PHE A 38 10.58 -1.49 -14.79
CA PHE A 38 11.42 -2.16 -13.80
C PHE A 38 11.69 -3.64 -14.13
N ALA A 39 11.03 -4.20 -15.14
CA ALA A 39 11.14 -5.64 -15.44
C ALA A 39 12.55 -6.04 -15.88
N ASP A 40 13.19 -5.17 -16.66
CA ASP A 40 14.52 -5.38 -17.20
C ASP A 40 15.61 -4.68 -16.39
N ALA A 41 15.24 -3.98 -15.32
CA ALA A 41 16.19 -3.33 -14.42
C ALA A 41 17.05 -4.39 -13.71
N VAL A 42 18.36 -4.16 -13.64
CA VAL A 42 19.26 -5.01 -12.86
C VAL A 42 19.25 -4.53 -11.42
N PRO A 43 18.76 -5.34 -10.46
CA PRO A 43 18.74 -4.96 -9.08
C PRO A 43 20.13 -4.62 -8.53
N LEU A 44 20.20 -3.57 -7.73
CA LEU A 44 21.43 -3.08 -7.15
C LEU A 44 21.55 -3.54 -5.69
N ASN A 45 22.74 -3.97 -5.29
CA ASN A 45 23.03 -4.26 -3.90
C ASN A 45 23.49 -2.99 -3.17
N LEU A 46 22.57 -2.29 -2.53
CA LEU A 46 22.84 -1.04 -1.82
C LEU A 46 23.48 -1.24 -0.44
N PHE A 47 23.54 -2.47 0.04
CA PHE A 47 24.12 -2.75 1.35
C PHE A 47 25.60 -2.45 1.41
N HIS A 48 26.31 -2.62 0.30
CA HIS A 48 27.71 -2.30 0.14
C HIS A 48 27.89 -1.10 -0.80
N LYS A 49 27.38 0.06 -0.43
CA LYS A 49 27.44 1.29 -1.24
C LYS A 49 28.82 1.60 -1.84
N GLU A 50 29.88 1.25 -1.10
CA GLU A 50 31.27 1.46 -1.53
C GLU A 50 31.70 0.50 -2.66
N GLN A 51 30.94 -0.58 -2.88
CA GLN A 51 31.22 -1.61 -3.87
C GLN A 51 30.25 -1.59 -5.06
N VAL A 52 29.23 -0.75 -4.98
CA VAL A 52 28.22 -0.65 -6.04
C VAL A 52 28.79 0.13 -7.20
N GLN A 53 29.01 -0.55 -8.31
CA GLN A 53 29.16 0.02 -9.64
C GLN A 53 27.89 -0.33 -10.42
N PRO A 54 27.11 0.56 -10.94
CA PRO A 54 27.39 1.92 -11.38
C PRO A 54 27.36 2.96 -10.27
N SER A 55 27.76 4.17 -10.58
CA SER A 55 27.80 5.28 -9.62
C SER A 55 26.38 5.58 -9.10
N VAL A 56 26.27 6.10 -7.88
CA VAL A 56 24.97 6.55 -7.31
C VAL A 56 24.27 7.55 -8.24
N GLU A 57 24.99 8.23 -9.10
CA GLU A 57 24.45 9.15 -10.10
C GLU A 57 23.65 8.44 -11.19
N ASP A 58 23.99 7.19 -11.55
CA ASP A 58 23.24 6.41 -12.54
C ASP A 58 21.90 5.89 -11.98
N ILE A 59 21.77 5.82 -10.66
CA ILE A 59 20.53 5.42 -9.96
C ILE A 59 19.56 6.60 -9.81
N LYS A 60 20.06 7.83 -9.91
CA LYS A 60 19.30 9.08 -9.76
C LYS A 60 18.52 9.48 -11.02
N THR A 61 18.16 8.54 -11.87
CA THR A 61 17.26 8.88 -12.97
C THR A 61 15.87 9.16 -12.41
N ALA A 62 15.30 10.30 -12.75
CA ALA A 62 13.96 10.70 -12.34
C ALA A 62 12.89 9.64 -12.65
N GLU A 63 13.17 8.78 -13.63
CA GLU A 63 12.32 7.66 -14.03
C GLU A 63 12.11 6.61 -12.93
N PHE A 64 13.13 6.41 -12.08
CA PHE A 64 13.12 5.41 -11.02
C PHE A 64 13.01 6.02 -9.61
N GLN A 65 12.57 7.24 -9.50
CA GLN A 65 12.39 7.92 -8.23
C GLN A 65 10.96 8.45 -8.09
N ASN A 66 10.45 8.48 -6.88
CA ASN A 66 9.10 8.95 -6.58
C ASN A 66 8.01 8.31 -7.45
N VAL A 67 8.11 6.99 -7.63
CA VAL A 67 7.20 6.27 -8.53
C VAL A 67 5.92 5.90 -7.81
N HIS A 68 4.80 6.39 -8.33
CA HIS A 68 3.47 6.07 -7.86
C HIS A 68 2.72 5.27 -8.92
N VAL A 69 2.17 4.13 -8.52
CA VAL A 69 1.42 3.23 -9.40
C VAL A 69 0.08 2.89 -8.78
N PHE A 70 -0.99 3.12 -9.53
CA PHE A 70 -2.32 2.62 -9.18
C PHE A 70 -2.53 1.26 -9.84
N VAL A 71 -2.91 0.28 -9.06
CA VAL A 71 -3.18 -1.09 -9.50
C VAL A 71 -4.64 -1.43 -9.20
N ARG A 72 -5.30 -2.10 -10.14
CA ARG A 72 -6.65 -2.65 -9.97
C ARG A 72 -6.62 -4.15 -10.21
N GLY A 73 -7.06 -4.92 -9.23
CA GLY A 73 -7.17 -6.38 -9.29
C GLY A 73 -8.64 -6.80 -9.32
N HIS A 74 -9.08 -7.33 -10.46
CA HIS A 74 -10.45 -7.80 -10.67
C HIS A 74 -10.61 -9.24 -10.24
N PHE A 75 -11.65 -9.51 -9.50
CA PHE A 75 -12.05 -10.86 -9.13
C PHE A 75 -13.58 -10.98 -9.03
N THR A 76 -14.06 -12.21 -9.09
CA THR A 76 -15.49 -12.51 -9.04
C THR A 76 -15.78 -13.52 -7.94
N LEU A 77 -16.81 -13.26 -7.17
CA LEU A 77 -17.35 -14.18 -6.16
C LEU A 77 -18.64 -14.83 -6.65
N GLU A 78 -18.68 -16.15 -6.61
CA GLU A 78 -19.88 -16.91 -6.96
C GLU A 78 -20.97 -16.83 -5.88
N ARG A 79 -20.57 -16.57 -4.64
CA ARG A 79 -21.44 -16.46 -3.46
C ARG A 79 -20.86 -15.49 -2.46
N ALA A 80 -21.68 -15.08 -1.49
CA ALA A 80 -21.19 -14.31 -0.36
C ALA A 80 -20.18 -15.14 0.44
N GLN A 81 -19.01 -14.57 0.70
CA GLN A 81 -17.95 -15.21 1.47
C GLN A 81 -16.98 -14.20 2.08
N LYS A 82 -16.31 -14.64 3.13
CA LYS A 82 -15.26 -13.88 3.77
C LYS A 82 -13.97 -14.01 2.98
N ILE A 83 -13.27 -12.88 2.81
CA ILE A 83 -12.05 -12.78 2.00
C ILE A 83 -10.89 -12.32 2.85
N PHE A 84 -9.74 -12.90 2.58
CA PHE A 84 -8.44 -12.51 3.11
C PHE A 84 -7.51 -12.17 1.96
N CYS A 85 -6.58 -11.23 2.20
CA CYS A 85 -5.57 -10.84 1.25
C CYS A 85 -4.18 -10.97 1.87
N LYS A 86 -3.28 -11.70 1.23
CA LYS A 86 -1.84 -11.53 1.45
C LYS A 86 -1.36 -10.46 0.50
N VAL A 87 -0.66 -9.45 1.00
CA VAL A 87 -0.19 -8.33 0.19
C VAL A 87 1.16 -7.83 0.68
N THR A 88 1.99 -7.46 -0.28
CA THR A 88 3.27 -6.79 -0.05
C THR A 88 3.62 -5.90 -1.23
N ALA A 89 4.50 -4.96 -1.03
CA ALA A 89 5.11 -4.14 -2.08
C ALA A 89 6.48 -3.64 -1.64
N ASP A 90 7.29 -3.31 -2.59
CA ASP A 90 8.54 -2.55 -2.41
C ASP A 90 8.35 -1.16 -3.06
N ASP A 91 8.28 -0.04 -2.29
CA ASP A 91 8.49 0.07 -0.85
C ASP A 91 7.19 -0.08 -0.04
N HIS A 92 6.08 0.43 -0.55
CA HIS A 92 4.86 0.63 0.25
C HIS A 92 3.60 0.47 -0.59
N TYR A 93 2.50 0.04 0.06
CA TYR A 93 1.17 -0.01 -0.54
C TYR A 93 0.11 0.60 0.36
N LYS A 94 -0.95 1.14 -0.25
CA LYS A 94 -2.26 1.36 0.37
C LYS A 94 -3.29 0.51 -0.35
N ALA A 95 -4.07 -0.28 0.39
CA ALA A 95 -5.04 -1.22 -0.16
C ALA A 95 -6.47 -0.75 0.06
N TYR A 96 -7.30 -0.93 -0.97
CA TYR A 96 -8.73 -0.62 -0.95
C TYR A 96 -9.50 -1.79 -1.56
N LEU A 97 -10.71 -2.03 -1.08
CA LEU A 97 -11.64 -2.97 -1.68
C LEU A 97 -12.96 -2.25 -1.99
N ASP A 98 -13.34 -2.23 -3.26
CA ASP A 98 -14.52 -1.52 -3.78
C ASP A 98 -14.60 -0.05 -3.29
N GLY A 99 -13.45 0.61 -3.16
CA GLY A 99 -13.31 1.98 -2.69
C GLY A 99 -13.08 2.15 -1.20
N ALA A 100 -13.38 1.15 -0.37
CA ALA A 100 -13.13 1.19 1.06
C ALA A 100 -11.66 0.93 1.39
N PHE A 101 -11.06 1.75 2.26
CA PHE A 101 -9.67 1.56 2.71
C PHE A 101 -9.56 0.32 3.61
N MET A 102 -8.59 -0.56 3.31
CA MET A 102 -8.39 -1.83 4.00
C MET A 102 -7.10 -1.86 4.84
N GLY A 103 -6.16 -0.98 4.56
CA GLY A 103 -4.89 -0.92 5.27
C GLY A 103 -3.74 -0.47 4.38
N GLU A 104 -2.57 -0.32 4.99
CA GLU A 104 -1.34 0.05 4.31
C GLU A 104 -0.15 -0.70 4.90
N GLY A 105 0.93 -0.79 4.15
CA GLY A 105 2.17 -1.47 4.53
C GLY A 105 3.06 -1.72 3.31
N PRO A 106 3.98 -2.68 3.41
CA PRO A 106 4.40 -3.33 4.64
C PRO A 106 5.25 -2.41 5.53
N ALA A 107 5.55 -2.82 6.74
CA ALA A 107 6.62 -2.19 7.51
C ALA A 107 7.95 -2.39 6.80
N ALA A 108 8.84 -1.40 6.91
CA ALA A 108 10.17 -1.46 6.33
C ALA A 108 10.92 -2.70 6.84
N ALA A 109 11.57 -3.41 5.93
CA ALA A 109 12.34 -4.61 6.21
C ALA A 109 13.75 -4.50 5.65
N TYR A 110 14.55 -5.53 5.86
CA TYR A 110 15.94 -5.55 5.44
C TYR A 110 16.06 -6.12 4.02
N HIS A 111 17.04 -5.66 3.26
CA HIS A 111 17.18 -5.78 1.80
C HIS A 111 16.89 -7.15 1.14
N THR A 112 17.03 -8.27 1.82
CA THR A 112 16.68 -9.60 1.29
C THR A 112 15.49 -10.24 2.00
N LYS A 113 14.94 -9.56 3.00
CA LYS A 113 13.80 -10.01 3.78
C LYS A 113 12.72 -8.96 3.72
N TYR A 114 11.61 -9.29 3.14
CA TYR A 114 10.47 -8.40 3.04
C TYR A 114 9.34 -8.87 3.94
N TYR A 115 8.59 -7.93 4.47
CA TYR A 115 7.37 -8.24 5.20
C TYR A 115 6.18 -8.28 4.26
N TYR A 116 5.25 -9.16 4.57
CA TYR A 116 3.92 -9.13 3.99
C TYR A 116 2.87 -8.99 5.08
N ASN A 117 1.73 -8.44 4.70
CA ASN A 117 0.58 -8.34 5.58
C ASN A 117 -0.50 -9.34 5.17
N VAL A 118 -1.30 -9.73 6.16
CA VAL A 118 -2.54 -10.49 5.94
C VAL A 118 -3.69 -9.59 6.36
N LEU A 119 -4.45 -9.13 5.37
CA LEU A 119 -5.62 -8.30 5.57
C LEU A 119 -6.86 -9.17 5.63
N GLU A 120 -7.65 -9.02 6.69
CA GLU A 120 -9.00 -9.55 6.73
C GLU A 120 -9.92 -8.51 6.10
N LEU A 121 -10.33 -8.76 4.84
CA LEU A 121 -11.09 -7.78 4.07
C LEU A 121 -12.57 -7.73 4.47
N GLY A 122 -13.11 -8.80 5.07
CA GLY A 122 -14.50 -8.91 5.47
C GLY A 122 -15.32 -9.84 4.56
N THR A 123 -16.66 -9.79 4.69
CA THR A 123 -17.59 -10.61 3.90
C THR A 123 -18.20 -9.79 2.79
N PHE A 124 -18.07 -10.28 1.55
CA PHE A 124 -18.58 -9.65 0.35
C PHE A 124 -19.61 -10.52 -0.34
N ALA A 125 -20.59 -9.89 -1.01
CA ALA A 125 -21.64 -10.57 -1.74
C ALA A 125 -21.09 -11.28 -2.99
N ALA A 126 -21.92 -12.09 -3.65
CA ALA A 126 -21.62 -12.57 -5.00
C ALA A 126 -21.56 -11.39 -5.97
N GLY A 127 -20.64 -11.43 -6.93
CA GLY A 127 -20.48 -10.38 -7.93
C GLY A 127 -19.04 -10.08 -8.26
N GLU A 128 -18.84 -9.02 -9.04
CA GLU A 128 -17.55 -8.50 -9.43
C GLU A 128 -17.05 -7.51 -8.38
N HIS A 129 -15.78 -7.61 -8.03
CA HIS A 129 -15.11 -6.79 -7.03
C HIS A 129 -13.74 -6.33 -7.51
N VAL A 130 -13.24 -5.26 -6.90
CA VAL A 130 -11.93 -4.70 -7.22
C VAL A 130 -11.09 -4.51 -5.95
N LEU A 131 -9.97 -5.21 -5.91
CA LEU A 131 -8.86 -4.89 -5.00
C LEU A 131 -8.02 -3.79 -5.65
N ALA A 132 -8.02 -2.59 -5.10
CA ALA A 132 -7.22 -1.49 -5.62
C ALA A 132 -6.01 -1.26 -4.71
N LEU A 133 -4.82 -1.08 -5.32
CA LEU A 133 -3.58 -0.79 -4.60
C LEU A 133 -2.98 0.51 -5.10
N HIS A 134 -2.62 1.42 -4.19
CA HIS A 134 -1.72 2.51 -4.49
C HIS A 134 -0.33 2.09 -4.03
N LEU A 135 0.56 1.86 -4.97
CA LEU A 135 1.94 1.47 -4.73
C LEU A 135 2.83 2.70 -4.78
N TYR A 136 3.81 2.74 -3.91
CA TYR A 136 4.80 3.80 -3.84
C TYR A 136 6.21 3.20 -3.77
N TYR A 137 7.09 3.67 -4.64
CA TYR A 137 8.51 3.38 -4.64
C TYR A 137 9.28 4.69 -4.56
N GLN A 138 10.03 4.87 -3.48
CA GLN A 138 10.72 6.13 -3.23
C GLN A 138 11.96 6.28 -4.12
N GLY A 139 12.72 5.22 -4.32
CA GLY A 139 13.89 5.23 -5.19
C GLY A 139 15.07 6.07 -4.68
N LEU A 140 15.09 6.44 -3.38
CA LEU A 140 16.17 7.23 -2.78
C LEU A 140 17.21 6.34 -2.11
N VAL A 141 18.49 6.73 -2.28
CA VAL A 141 19.63 6.11 -1.62
C VAL A 141 20.31 7.16 -0.76
N ASN A 142 20.03 7.15 0.51
CA ASN A 142 20.63 8.09 1.46
C ASN A 142 20.79 7.44 2.85
N ARG A 143 21.04 8.25 3.88
CA ARG A 143 21.21 7.75 5.25
C ARG A 143 19.94 7.23 5.91
N VAL A 144 18.79 7.65 5.41
CA VAL A 144 17.45 7.31 5.96
C VAL A 144 16.82 6.19 5.18
N TRP A 145 16.97 6.20 3.85
CA TRP A 145 16.31 5.28 2.93
C TRP A 145 17.30 4.51 2.06
N ASN A 146 16.98 3.28 1.78
CA ASN A 146 17.72 2.37 0.92
C ASN A 146 16.80 1.75 -0.13
N SER A 147 15.98 2.60 -0.75
CA SER A 147 14.94 2.19 -1.68
C SER A 147 15.40 2.20 -3.15
N GLY A 148 16.46 2.89 -3.50
CA GLY A 148 16.91 3.07 -4.88
C GLY A 148 17.63 1.86 -5.50
N ASP A 149 17.26 0.64 -5.13
CA ASP A 149 17.88 -0.61 -5.61
C ASP A 149 17.25 -1.18 -6.88
N LEU A 150 16.31 -0.48 -7.50
CA LEU A 150 15.57 -0.84 -8.72
C LEU A 150 14.67 -2.08 -8.57
N ARG A 151 14.27 -2.41 -7.36
CA ARG A 151 13.46 -3.60 -7.08
C ARG A 151 11.96 -3.31 -6.93
N PHE A 152 11.42 -2.33 -7.61
CA PHE A 152 9.99 -2.06 -7.51
C PHE A 152 9.14 -3.25 -7.94
N ALA A 153 8.40 -3.82 -7.01
CA ALA A 153 7.48 -4.92 -7.25
C ALA A 153 6.38 -4.99 -6.20
N PHE A 154 5.33 -5.71 -6.50
CA PHE A 154 4.25 -6.02 -5.57
C PHE A 154 3.77 -7.46 -5.73
N ALA A 155 3.12 -7.97 -4.71
CA ALA A 155 2.36 -9.21 -4.78
C ALA A 155 1.07 -9.07 -3.97
N ALA A 156 -0.01 -9.60 -4.50
CA ALA A 156 -1.28 -9.68 -3.81
C ALA A 156 -2.03 -10.95 -4.21
N GLU A 157 -2.51 -11.69 -3.21
CA GLU A 157 -3.27 -12.93 -3.40
C GLU A 157 -4.49 -12.92 -2.49
N LEU A 158 -5.63 -13.32 -3.03
CA LEU A 158 -6.89 -13.41 -2.31
C LEU A 158 -7.25 -14.85 -1.97
N TRP A 159 -7.83 -15.04 -0.81
CA TRP A 159 -8.21 -16.34 -0.27
C TRP A 159 -9.58 -16.28 0.41
N ASP A 160 -10.34 -17.36 0.32
CA ASP A 160 -11.54 -17.52 1.12
C ASP A 160 -11.23 -18.04 2.54
N GLU A 161 -12.25 -18.12 3.39
CA GLU A 161 -12.12 -18.63 4.77
C GLU A 161 -11.67 -20.10 4.87
N LYS A 162 -11.75 -20.84 3.75
CA LYS A 162 -11.31 -22.25 3.65
C LYS A 162 -9.90 -22.39 3.11
N GLY A 163 -9.22 -21.27 2.83
CA GLY A 163 -7.88 -21.26 2.25
C GLY A 163 -7.86 -21.49 0.74
N LYS A 164 -9.03 -21.46 0.06
CA LYS A 164 -9.08 -21.55 -1.40
C LYS A 164 -8.71 -20.22 -2.02
N GLU A 165 -7.75 -20.24 -2.94
CA GLU A 165 -7.36 -19.05 -3.70
C GLU A 165 -8.49 -18.55 -4.59
N ILE A 166 -8.64 -17.22 -4.63
CA ILE A 166 -9.57 -16.50 -5.51
C ILE A 166 -8.72 -15.85 -6.59
N PRO A 167 -8.87 -16.24 -7.87
CA PRO A 167 -8.08 -15.67 -8.96
C PRO A 167 -8.31 -14.18 -9.11
N VAL A 168 -7.22 -13.42 -9.29
CA VAL A 168 -7.23 -11.97 -9.49
C VAL A 168 -6.50 -11.62 -10.78
N SER A 169 -7.09 -10.74 -11.58
CA SER A 169 -6.47 -10.19 -12.79
C SER A 169 -6.14 -8.72 -12.59
N PHE A 170 -4.86 -8.37 -12.72
CA PHE A 170 -4.37 -7.02 -12.46
C PHE A 170 -4.19 -6.17 -13.71
N CYS A 171 -4.51 -4.88 -13.60
CA CYS A 171 -4.05 -3.82 -14.49
C CYS A 171 -3.48 -2.67 -13.66
N PHE A 172 -2.70 -1.78 -14.29
CA PHE A 172 -2.06 -0.67 -13.60
C PHE A 172 -2.02 0.62 -14.43
N LEU A 173 -1.89 1.74 -13.73
CA LEU A 173 -1.56 3.05 -14.24
C LEU A 173 -0.38 3.61 -13.44
N LYS A 174 0.77 3.85 -14.08
CA LYS A 174 1.82 4.71 -13.51
C LYS A 174 1.32 6.14 -13.60
N THR A 175 1.33 6.86 -12.50
CA THR A 175 0.74 8.19 -12.43
C THR A 175 1.80 9.26 -12.22
N ASP A 176 1.62 10.41 -12.87
CA ASP A 176 2.45 11.60 -12.73
C ASP A 176 1.78 12.67 -11.87
N CYS A 177 0.67 12.33 -11.19
CA CYS A 177 -0.02 13.30 -10.33
C CYS A 177 0.73 13.63 -9.02
N TYR A 178 1.85 12.96 -8.74
CA TYR A 178 2.73 13.26 -7.62
C TYR A 178 4.07 13.75 -8.16
N GLU A 179 4.30 15.06 -8.12
CA GLU A 179 5.56 15.65 -8.52
C GLU A 179 6.62 15.47 -7.43
N GLY A 180 7.86 15.27 -7.84
CA GLY A 180 8.94 14.94 -6.94
C GLY A 180 9.92 16.08 -6.70
N GLU A 181 9.68 16.94 -5.70
CA GLU A 181 10.73 17.73 -5.10
C GLU A 181 11.22 17.07 -3.82
N THR A 182 12.53 17.05 -3.60
CA THR A 182 13.11 16.51 -2.36
C THR A 182 13.30 17.58 -1.31
N VAL A 183 13.23 17.17 -0.04
CA VAL A 183 13.52 18.02 1.12
C VAL A 183 14.57 17.40 2.03
N GLY A 184 15.13 18.21 2.90
CA GLY A 184 16.00 17.73 3.95
C GLY A 184 17.26 17.04 3.45
N TYR A 185 18.03 17.67 2.58
CA TYR A 185 19.23 17.06 1.94
C TYR A 185 18.87 15.79 1.13
N GLU A 186 17.81 15.84 0.36
CA GLU A 186 17.34 14.72 -0.46
C GLU A 186 16.95 13.49 0.39
N THR A 187 16.43 13.69 1.59
CA THR A 187 16.07 12.59 2.49
C THR A 187 14.71 11.99 2.18
N GLN A 188 13.81 12.78 1.60
CA GLN A 188 12.45 12.35 1.23
C GLN A 188 11.85 13.28 0.18
N PHE A 189 10.80 12.80 -0.49
CA PHE A 189 10.01 13.62 -1.40
C PHE A 189 8.94 14.41 -0.66
N LEU A 190 8.66 15.62 -1.16
CA LEU A 190 7.44 16.35 -0.83
C LEU A 190 6.26 15.70 -1.56
N GLU A 191 5.13 15.63 -0.92
CA GLU A 191 3.88 15.29 -1.60
C GLU A 191 3.34 16.56 -2.29
N ASN A 192 3.75 16.77 -3.53
CA ASN A 192 3.19 17.80 -4.40
C ASN A 192 2.18 17.14 -5.34
N PHE A 193 0.89 17.32 -5.06
CA PHE A 193 -0.19 16.57 -5.68
C PHE A 193 -0.98 17.42 -6.69
N ASP A 194 -0.90 17.03 -7.96
CA ASP A 194 -1.75 17.59 -9.02
C ASP A 194 -3.08 16.82 -9.11
N SER A 195 -4.09 17.40 -8.49
CA SER A 195 -5.43 16.83 -8.48
C SER A 195 -6.11 16.77 -9.85
N SER A 196 -5.64 17.54 -10.83
CA SER A 196 -6.21 17.53 -12.20
C SER A 196 -5.87 16.26 -12.97
N GLN A 197 -4.77 15.62 -12.64
CA GLN A 197 -4.31 14.37 -13.25
C GLN A 197 -4.72 13.11 -12.47
N TYR A 198 -5.34 13.28 -11.29
CA TYR A 198 -5.75 12.16 -10.47
C TYR A 198 -7.00 11.47 -11.04
N PRO A 199 -6.97 10.16 -11.29
CA PRO A 199 -8.10 9.43 -11.85
C PRO A 199 -9.19 9.16 -10.80
N TYR A 200 -9.99 10.16 -10.47
CA TYR A 200 -11.02 10.05 -9.44
C TYR A 200 -11.93 8.85 -9.64
N GLY A 201 -12.17 8.12 -8.56
CA GLY A 201 -13.00 6.91 -8.58
C GLY A 201 -12.24 5.62 -8.94
N TRP A 202 -10.95 5.68 -9.21
CA TRP A 202 -10.16 4.50 -9.62
C TRP A 202 -10.18 3.34 -8.60
N LYS A 203 -10.51 3.62 -7.35
CA LYS A 203 -10.63 2.61 -6.29
C LYS A 203 -11.97 1.87 -6.32
N ASN A 204 -12.98 2.41 -6.99
CA ASN A 204 -14.33 1.86 -7.01
C ASN A 204 -14.46 0.70 -8.01
N ALA A 205 -15.39 -0.21 -7.76
CA ALA A 205 -15.64 -1.34 -8.65
C ALA A 205 -15.97 -0.87 -10.09
N LYS A 206 -16.80 0.17 -10.21
CA LYS A 206 -17.16 0.77 -11.51
C LYS A 206 -16.23 1.95 -11.81
N PHE A 207 -15.29 1.73 -12.69
CA PHE A 207 -14.34 2.74 -13.16
C PHE A 207 -13.90 2.37 -14.58
N ASP A 208 -13.75 3.37 -15.46
CA ASP A 208 -13.19 3.16 -16.79
C ASP A 208 -11.67 3.11 -16.71
N GLU A 209 -11.12 1.93 -16.89
CA GLU A 209 -9.68 1.67 -16.91
C GLU A 209 -9.14 1.40 -18.32
N SER A 210 -9.88 1.83 -19.34
CA SER A 210 -9.43 1.74 -20.72
C SER A 210 -8.07 2.46 -20.87
N GLY A 211 -7.08 1.76 -21.39
CA GLY A 211 -5.72 2.28 -21.47
C GLY A 211 -4.80 1.92 -20.30
N TRP A 212 -5.31 1.31 -19.23
CA TRP A 212 -4.44 0.75 -18.20
C TRP A 212 -3.70 -0.47 -18.74
N LYS A 213 -2.45 -0.63 -18.31
CA LYS A 213 -1.56 -1.69 -18.78
C LYS A 213 -1.63 -2.91 -17.84
N LYS A 214 -1.15 -4.06 -18.32
CA LYS A 214 -0.97 -5.24 -17.48
C LYS A 214 0.42 -5.24 -16.86
N PRO A 215 0.53 -5.53 -15.55
CA PRO A 215 1.84 -5.74 -14.94
C PRO A 215 2.49 -7.02 -15.49
N VAL A 216 3.79 -7.09 -15.35
CA VAL A 216 4.60 -8.22 -15.81
C VAL A 216 5.24 -8.94 -14.63
N PRO A 217 5.63 -10.22 -14.77
CA PRO A 217 6.37 -10.92 -13.72
C PRO A 217 7.69 -10.21 -13.39
N ALA A 218 8.01 -10.08 -12.10
CA ALA A 218 9.30 -9.62 -11.63
C ALA A 218 10.26 -10.81 -11.54
N GLY A 219 10.91 -11.13 -12.64
CA GLY A 219 11.76 -12.34 -12.76
C GLY A 219 13.02 -12.32 -11.87
N TRP A 220 13.38 -11.17 -11.34
CA TRP A 220 14.51 -10.97 -10.43
C TRP A 220 14.11 -11.02 -8.94
N ALA A 221 12.83 -11.13 -8.61
CA ALA A 221 12.37 -11.10 -7.23
C ALA A 221 12.70 -12.42 -6.52
N ASP A 222 13.71 -12.39 -5.68
CA ASP A 222 14.22 -13.51 -4.87
C ASP A 222 14.05 -13.25 -3.36
N TYR A 223 13.06 -12.44 -3.00
CA TYR A 223 12.82 -12.03 -1.63
C TYR A 223 12.34 -13.16 -0.74
N THR A 224 12.92 -13.26 0.45
CA THR A 224 12.33 -14.05 1.53
C THR A 224 11.22 -13.26 2.19
N LEU A 225 9.98 -13.69 1.99
CA LEU A 225 8.82 -13.09 2.61
C LEU A 225 8.55 -13.66 3.99
N THR A 226 8.41 -12.78 4.95
CA THR A 226 8.03 -13.12 6.33
C THR A 226 6.80 -12.31 6.72
N LYS A 227 5.86 -12.93 7.40
CA LYS A 227 4.71 -12.19 7.92
C LYS A 227 5.19 -11.08 8.85
N GLN A 228 4.67 -9.86 8.66
CA GLN A 228 5.01 -8.74 9.53
C GLN A 228 4.76 -9.10 10.99
N PRO A 229 5.78 -8.98 11.87
CA PRO A 229 5.66 -9.40 13.27
C PRO A 229 4.91 -8.40 14.14
N THR A 230 4.82 -7.14 13.70
CA THR A 230 4.10 -6.07 14.38
C THR A 230 2.64 -6.03 13.92
N GLU A 231 1.78 -5.57 14.80
CA GLU A 231 0.40 -5.29 14.41
C GLU A 231 0.36 -4.18 13.35
N MET A 232 -0.65 -4.24 12.50
CA MET A 232 -0.91 -3.17 11.55
C MET A 232 -1.34 -1.90 12.28
N LEU A 233 -1.09 -0.75 11.66
CA LEU A 233 -1.56 0.53 12.17
C LEU A 233 -3.08 0.51 12.29
N SER A 234 -3.56 1.04 13.40
CA SER A 234 -4.99 1.31 13.58
C SER A 234 -5.31 2.73 13.12
N TYR A 235 -6.42 2.87 12.42
CA TYR A 235 -6.89 4.16 11.90
C TYR A 235 -8.09 4.62 12.68
N MET A 236 -8.12 5.91 13.02
CA MET A 236 -9.28 6.56 13.60
C MET A 236 -9.76 7.63 12.63
N GLU A 237 -11.04 7.59 12.29
CA GLU A 237 -11.67 8.63 11.51
C GLU A 237 -12.14 9.75 12.43
N TYR A 238 -11.87 10.98 12.01
CA TYR A 238 -12.31 12.20 12.71
C TYR A 238 -13.14 13.03 11.76
N GLN A 239 -14.27 13.49 12.24
CA GLN A 239 -15.11 14.42 11.48
C GLN A 239 -14.76 15.85 11.88
N LEU A 240 -14.47 16.69 10.88
CA LEU A 240 -14.26 18.11 11.10
C LEU A 240 -15.60 18.79 11.30
N GLU A 241 -15.77 19.52 12.39
CA GLU A 241 -17.01 20.28 12.66
C GLU A 241 -17.14 21.49 11.75
N THR A 242 -16.02 22.08 11.34
CA THR A 242 -16.03 23.29 10.49
C THR A 242 -14.81 23.33 9.59
N ILE A 243 -15.03 23.53 8.30
CA ILE A 243 -13.98 23.81 7.32
C ILE A 243 -14.14 25.27 6.87
N LYS A 244 -13.13 26.10 7.10
CA LYS A 244 -13.08 27.45 6.56
C LYS A 244 -12.15 27.45 5.35
N LEU A 245 -12.71 27.71 4.18
CA LEU A 245 -11.94 27.92 2.96
C LEU A 245 -11.57 29.41 2.88
N HIS A 246 -10.29 29.70 2.85
CA HIS A 246 -9.77 31.04 2.56
C HIS A 246 -9.29 31.05 1.10
N ALA A 247 -10.10 31.59 0.21
CA ALA A 247 -9.70 31.90 -1.15
C ALA A 247 -9.23 33.36 -1.19
N GLY A 248 -7.92 33.56 -1.29
CA GLY A 248 -7.38 34.91 -1.35
C GLY A 248 -5.92 34.88 -1.75
N ASN A 249 -5.59 35.69 -2.74
CA ASN A 249 -4.39 35.57 -3.55
C ASN A 249 -3.18 36.35 -3.03
N GLU A 250 -3.19 36.97 -1.88
CA GLU A 250 -2.14 37.97 -1.58
C GLU A 250 -1.48 37.89 -0.21
N HIS A 251 -1.86 36.93 0.61
CA HIS A 251 -1.16 36.72 1.89
C HIS A 251 -0.73 35.25 2.03
N PRO A 252 0.49 34.98 2.51
CA PRO A 252 0.85 33.63 2.86
C PRO A 252 -0.22 33.11 3.82
N LEU A 253 -0.84 31.99 3.45
CA LEU A 253 -1.81 31.31 4.29
C LEU A 253 -1.13 31.08 5.64
N GLU A 254 -1.67 31.62 6.71
CA GLU A 254 -1.26 31.17 8.03
C GLU A 254 -1.52 29.67 8.08
N PRO A 255 -0.56 28.86 8.56
CA PRO A 255 -0.75 27.44 8.66
C PRO A 255 -2.07 27.16 9.40
N ILE A 256 -2.93 26.33 8.80
CA ILE A 256 -4.17 25.91 9.45
C ILE A 256 -3.74 25.20 10.73
N LYS A 257 -3.90 25.86 11.85
CA LYS A 257 -3.71 25.22 13.15
C LYS A 257 -4.94 24.35 13.38
N LEU A 258 -4.81 23.05 13.14
CA LEU A 258 -5.76 22.08 13.63
C LEU A 258 -5.56 22.01 15.14
N TYR A 259 -6.41 22.67 15.88
CA TYR A 259 -6.45 22.53 17.34
C TYR A 259 -7.12 21.18 17.63
N SER A 260 -6.55 20.40 18.53
CA SER A 260 -7.10 19.12 19.00
C SER A 260 -8.55 19.25 19.51
N ASP A 261 -8.94 20.44 19.93
CA ASP A 261 -10.27 20.75 20.45
C ASP A 261 -11.36 20.83 19.36
N ALA A 262 -10.96 20.99 18.08
CA ALA A 262 -11.88 21.01 16.93
C ALA A 262 -12.10 19.62 16.31
N VAL A 263 -11.35 18.62 16.73
CA VAL A 263 -11.41 17.27 16.21
C VAL A 263 -11.97 16.36 17.30
N GLN A 264 -13.19 15.89 17.12
CA GLN A 264 -13.78 14.91 18.03
C GLN A 264 -13.72 13.51 17.40
N PRO A 265 -13.28 12.48 18.14
CA PRO A 265 -13.31 11.12 17.62
C PRO A 265 -14.76 10.71 17.32
N LEU A 266 -14.96 10.11 16.16
CA LEU A 266 -16.25 9.50 15.83
C LEU A 266 -16.59 8.45 16.89
N LYS A 267 -17.79 8.56 17.47
CA LYS A 267 -18.28 7.49 18.33
C LYS A 267 -18.41 6.23 17.48
N PRO A 268 -17.86 5.09 17.92
CA PRO A 268 -18.04 3.85 17.20
C PRO A 268 -19.54 3.61 17.01
N THR A 269 -19.97 3.51 15.78
CA THR A 269 -21.31 3.05 15.43
C THR A 269 -21.45 1.61 15.93
N LYS A 270 -22.47 1.39 16.74
CA LYS A 270 -22.80 0.08 17.31
C LYS A 270 -23.18 -0.91 16.22
#